data_1ab9113e893c5c50bfe2e6bc54c8c34e
#
_entry.id   1ab9113e893c5c50bfe2e6bc54c8c34e
#
_cell.length_a   1.000
_cell.length_b   1.000
_cell.length_c   1.000
_cell.angle_alpha   90.00
_cell.angle_beta   90.00
_cell.angle_gamma   90.00
#
_symmetry.space_group_name_H-M   'P 1'
#
loop_
_entity.id
_entity.type
_entity.pdbx_description
1 polymer ?
#
loop_
_entity_poly.entity_id
_entity_poly.type
_entity_poly.pdbx_seq_one_letter_code
_entity_poly.pdbx_strand_id
1 'polypeptide(L)'
;VGSEMCIRDSTYLICNLLTFNFLSPDLPGVFDTNPLQAMNGSLWTIKVEFMLYIIIPIIYWLLKRYNKLVCLLLIYILSFIYSTTCNYLDDMTHNPIYEFMKRQFPGQMMYFCSGIIILAYFPVFRKYMRYLFPVSLFLLLGREYLLLSIFEPIALASIIITVAYGFKWLHVFNRMGNFSYGIFLIHFPIIQIFIHYGLDRYSLILTLALTTILSTGLGMLSWKYIEKPCLYHPKKKNQMNAMIG
;
A
#
# COMPACT_ATOMS: atom_id res chain seq x y z
N VAL A 1 8.27 35.81 -10.24
CA VAL A 1 7.36 34.70 -10.63
C VAL A 1 8.16 33.49 -11.15
N GLY A 2 9.10 33.67 -12.11
CA GLY A 2 9.84 32.51 -12.67
C GLY A 2 10.81 31.84 -11.70
N SER A 3 11.52 32.59 -10.86
CA SER A 3 12.48 32.04 -9.88
C SER A 3 11.80 31.27 -8.73
N GLU A 4 10.66 31.76 -8.26
CA GLU A 4 9.88 31.08 -7.20
C GLU A 4 9.26 29.77 -7.72
N MET A 5 8.79 29.75 -8.96
CA MET A 5 8.28 28.55 -9.62
C MET A 5 9.39 27.50 -9.74
N CYS A 6 10.58 27.86 -10.22
CA CYS A 6 11.73 26.94 -10.32
C CYS A 6 12.16 26.39 -8.94
N ILE A 7 12.13 27.21 -7.87
CA ILE A 7 12.46 26.74 -6.52
C ILE A 7 11.43 25.73 -6.02
N ARG A 8 10.13 25.98 -6.21
CA ARG A 8 9.06 25.07 -5.82
C ARG A 8 9.11 23.76 -6.61
N ASP A 9 9.38 23.81 -7.91
CA ASP A 9 9.57 22.63 -8.76
C ASP A 9 10.76 21.79 -8.29
N SER A 10 11.88 22.44 -7.95
CA SER A 10 13.06 21.75 -7.41
C SER A 10 12.75 21.12 -6.04
N THR A 11 12.02 21.84 -5.17
CA THR A 11 11.58 21.33 -3.87
C THR A 11 10.68 20.12 -4.05
N TYR A 12 9.71 20.18 -4.98
CA TYR A 12 8.85 19.06 -5.33
C TYR A 12 9.68 17.82 -5.73
N LEU A 13 10.62 17.99 -6.65
CA LEU A 13 11.47 16.89 -7.14
C LEU A 13 12.31 16.28 -6.02
N ILE A 14 12.96 17.11 -5.18
CA ILE A 14 13.80 16.66 -4.08
C ILE A 14 12.95 15.93 -3.03
N CYS A 15 11.82 16.52 -2.62
CA CYS A 15 10.93 15.89 -1.64
C CYS A 15 10.41 14.54 -2.11
N ASN A 16 10.00 14.43 -3.39
CA ASN A 16 9.51 13.16 -3.92
C ASN A 16 10.62 12.14 -4.13
N LEU A 17 11.83 12.55 -4.53
CA LEU A 17 13.00 11.66 -4.64
C LEU A 17 13.43 11.10 -3.29
N LEU A 18 13.35 11.91 -2.24
CA LEU A 18 13.68 11.52 -0.86
C LEU A 18 12.51 10.89 -0.10
N THR A 19 11.40 10.60 -0.76
CA THR A 19 10.16 10.04 -0.16
C THR A 19 9.46 10.95 0.86
N PHE A 20 9.78 12.24 0.88
CA PHE A 20 9.13 13.28 1.70
C PHE A 20 8.02 14.03 0.94
N ASN A 21 7.29 13.32 0.10
CA ASN A 21 6.24 13.89 -0.75
C ASN A 21 5.14 14.67 0.01
N PHE A 22 4.96 14.40 1.31
CA PHE A 22 4.03 15.11 2.17
C PHE A 22 4.42 16.58 2.43
N LEU A 23 5.69 16.94 2.22
CA LEU A 23 6.17 18.32 2.37
C LEU A 23 5.85 19.18 1.13
N SER A 24 5.76 18.55 -0.05
CA SER A 24 5.44 19.21 -1.30
C SER A 24 4.65 18.24 -2.19
N PRO A 25 3.35 18.01 -1.92
CA PRO A 25 2.52 17.12 -2.70
C PRO A 25 2.11 17.73 -4.04
N ASP A 26 2.10 19.07 -4.14
CA ASP A 26 1.58 19.85 -5.25
C ASP A 26 2.72 20.35 -6.13
N LEU A 27 2.50 20.33 -7.44
CA LEU A 27 3.38 20.96 -8.41
C LEU A 27 2.69 22.25 -8.90
N PRO A 28 3.31 23.43 -8.73
CA PRO A 28 2.69 24.70 -9.10
C PRO A 28 2.27 24.76 -10.57
N GLY A 29 1.05 25.21 -10.82
CA GLY A 29 0.50 25.31 -12.18
C GLY A 29 -0.02 23.99 -12.75
N VAL A 30 0.06 22.88 -12.01
CA VAL A 30 -0.44 21.57 -12.43
C VAL A 30 -1.59 21.14 -11.53
N PHE A 31 -2.76 20.92 -12.12
CA PHE A 31 -3.98 20.48 -11.42
C PHE A 31 -4.53 21.45 -10.36
N ASP A 32 -4.21 22.75 -10.43
CA ASP A 32 -4.68 23.77 -9.49
C ASP A 32 -6.21 23.87 -9.40
N THR A 33 -6.91 23.48 -10.48
CA THR A 33 -8.38 23.48 -10.58
C THR A 33 -9.04 22.20 -10.13
N ASN A 34 -8.24 21.16 -9.86
CA ASN A 34 -8.78 19.86 -9.41
C ASN A 34 -9.18 19.90 -7.92
N PRO A 35 -10.17 19.09 -7.50
CA PRO A 35 -10.55 18.98 -6.11
C PRO A 35 -9.39 18.57 -5.18
N LEU A 36 -8.47 17.78 -5.70
CA LEU A 36 -7.23 17.42 -5.05
C LEU A 36 -6.06 17.90 -5.90
N GLN A 37 -5.26 18.82 -5.39
CA GLN A 37 -4.17 19.46 -6.15
C GLN A 37 -2.89 18.63 -6.19
N ALA A 38 -2.80 17.55 -5.40
CA ALA A 38 -1.65 16.67 -5.39
C ALA A 38 -1.40 16.04 -6.77
N MET A 39 -0.18 16.14 -7.29
CA MET A 39 0.19 15.51 -8.56
C MET A 39 0.09 13.98 -8.49
N ASN A 40 0.54 13.39 -7.40
CA ASN A 40 0.41 11.96 -7.16
C ASN A 40 0.13 11.66 -5.67
N GLY A 41 -1.15 11.56 -5.34
CA GLY A 41 -1.61 11.31 -3.99
C GLY A 41 -1.32 9.89 -3.47
N SER A 42 -0.89 8.94 -4.32
CA SER A 42 -0.58 7.57 -3.88
C SER A 42 0.82 7.43 -3.26
N LEU A 43 1.71 8.38 -3.48
CA LEU A 43 3.13 8.30 -3.06
C LEU A 43 3.34 8.25 -1.53
N TRP A 44 2.37 8.70 -0.73
CA TRP A 44 2.49 8.66 0.73
C TRP A 44 2.73 7.24 1.28
N THR A 45 2.22 6.21 0.60
CA THR A 45 2.36 4.82 1.02
C THR A 45 3.78 4.29 0.85
N ILE A 46 4.55 4.81 -0.12
CA ILE A 46 5.96 4.40 -0.35
C ILE A 46 6.80 4.74 0.88
N LYS A 47 6.59 5.91 1.49
CA LYS A 47 7.26 6.29 2.72
C LYS A 47 6.95 5.32 3.87
N VAL A 48 5.66 4.96 4.00
CA VAL A 48 5.22 4.02 5.04
C VAL A 48 5.84 2.64 4.82
N GLU A 49 5.85 2.17 3.56
CA GLU A 49 6.47 0.91 3.19
C GLU A 49 7.98 0.91 3.49
N PHE A 50 8.69 1.98 3.14
CA PHE A 50 10.11 2.13 3.45
C PHE A 50 10.39 2.08 4.97
N MET A 51 9.58 2.77 5.77
CA MET A 51 9.67 2.71 7.23
C MET A 51 9.39 1.31 7.79
N LEU A 52 8.43 0.59 7.21
CA LEU A 52 8.17 -0.80 7.57
C LEU A 52 9.38 -1.69 7.26
N TYR A 53 10.05 -1.50 6.12
CA TYR A 53 11.28 -2.26 5.82
C TYR A 53 12.41 -1.99 6.81
N ILE A 54 12.58 -0.75 7.28
CA ILE A 54 13.57 -0.41 8.31
C ILE A 54 13.27 -1.12 9.64
N ILE A 55 11.98 -1.28 9.98
CA ILE A 55 11.59 -1.88 11.26
C ILE A 55 11.58 -3.43 11.24
N ILE A 56 11.56 -4.07 10.06
CA ILE A 56 11.57 -5.54 9.93
C ILE A 56 12.71 -6.20 10.71
N PRO A 57 13.98 -5.74 10.66
CA PRO A 57 15.05 -6.34 11.43
C PRO A 57 14.80 -6.30 12.93
N ILE A 58 14.19 -5.22 13.44
CA ILE A 58 13.85 -5.05 14.86
C ILE A 58 12.74 -6.04 15.24
N ILE A 59 11.68 -6.13 14.42
CA ILE A 59 10.60 -7.11 14.63
C ILE A 59 11.17 -8.53 14.60
N TYR A 60 12.01 -8.87 13.62
CA TYR A 60 12.63 -10.18 13.51
C TYR A 60 13.44 -10.53 14.78
N TRP A 61 14.23 -9.59 15.30
CA TRP A 61 14.99 -9.76 16.53
C TRP A 61 14.06 -10.03 17.73
N LEU A 62 12.95 -9.25 17.88
CA LEU A 62 11.94 -9.47 18.91
C LEU A 62 11.31 -10.86 18.81
N LEU A 63 10.89 -11.25 17.60
CA LEU A 63 10.26 -12.54 17.33
C LEU A 63 11.21 -13.74 17.56
N LYS A 64 12.51 -13.52 17.46
CA LYS A 64 13.52 -14.54 17.75
C LYS A 64 13.77 -14.71 19.26
N ARG A 65 13.61 -13.63 20.04
CA ARG A 65 13.90 -13.60 21.48
C ARG A 65 12.67 -13.96 22.34
N TYR A 66 11.48 -13.62 21.90
CA TYR A 66 10.23 -13.76 22.66
C TYR A 66 9.21 -14.62 21.92
N ASN A 67 8.10 -14.91 22.58
CA ASN A 67 7.00 -15.62 21.94
C ASN A 67 6.46 -14.82 20.74
N LYS A 68 6.53 -15.43 19.56
CA LYS A 68 6.18 -14.79 18.29
C LYS A 68 4.77 -14.21 18.27
N LEU A 69 3.78 -15.02 18.76
CA LEU A 69 2.38 -14.62 18.75
C LEU A 69 2.15 -13.44 19.70
N VAL A 70 2.71 -13.51 20.91
CA VAL A 70 2.55 -12.44 21.91
C VAL A 70 3.14 -11.13 21.40
N CYS A 71 4.35 -11.16 20.82
CA CYS A 71 4.98 -9.96 20.26
C CYS A 71 4.12 -9.35 19.14
N LEU A 72 3.65 -10.17 18.20
CA LEU A 72 2.83 -9.69 17.07
C LEU A 72 1.50 -9.11 17.56
N LEU A 73 0.85 -9.76 18.52
CA LEU A 73 -0.40 -9.26 19.11
C LEU A 73 -0.19 -7.95 19.87
N LEU A 74 0.90 -7.81 20.63
CA LEU A 74 1.21 -6.56 21.33
C LEU A 74 1.43 -5.41 20.35
N ILE A 75 2.24 -5.62 19.29
CA ILE A 75 2.47 -4.62 18.26
C ILE A 75 1.17 -4.26 17.55
N TYR A 76 0.33 -5.26 17.25
CA TYR A 76 -0.98 -5.08 16.63
C TYR A 76 -1.90 -4.21 17.50
N ILE A 77 -2.03 -4.55 18.79
CA ILE A 77 -2.89 -3.83 19.74
C ILE A 77 -2.39 -2.38 19.93
N LEU A 78 -1.08 -2.17 20.06
CA LEU A 78 -0.50 -0.83 20.18
C LEU A 78 -0.78 0.02 18.93
N SER A 79 -0.65 -0.58 17.74
CA SER A 79 -0.99 0.08 16.48
C SER A 79 -2.49 0.42 16.39
N PHE A 80 -3.36 -0.49 16.84
CA PHE A 80 -4.80 -0.27 16.86
C PHE A 80 -5.18 0.87 17.83
N ILE A 81 -4.64 0.86 19.06
CA ILE A 81 -4.86 1.92 20.04
C ILE A 81 -4.41 3.27 19.47
N TYR A 82 -3.22 3.33 18.87
CA TYR A 82 -2.71 4.54 18.23
C TYR A 82 -3.67 5.06 17.14
N SER A 83 -4.10 4.18 16.23
CA SER A 83 -5.00 4.53 15.14
C SER A 83 -6.36 5.02 15.65
N THR A 84 -6.92 4.35 16.66
CA THR A 84 -8.21 4.73 17.28
C THR A 84 -8.10 6.05 18.02
N THR A 85 -6.97 6.29 18.73
CA THR A 85 -6.73 7.58 19.40
C THR A 85 -6.63 8.72 18.39
N CYS A 86 -5.95 8.51 17.27
CA CYS A 86 -5.89 9.51 16.20
C CYS A 86 -7.29 9.81 15.63
N ASN A 87 -8.12 8.80 15.39
CA ASN A 87 -9.50 9.01 14.92
C ASN A 87 -10.31 9.83 15.94
N TYR A 88 -10.25 9.45 17.22
CA TYR A 88 -10.98 10.15 18.28
C TYR A 88 -10.55 11.63 18.38
N LEU A 89 -9.26 11.92 18.27
CA LEU A 89 -8.75 13.30 18.31
C LEU A 89 -9.14 14.09 17.05
N ASP A 90 -9.19 13.44 15.88
CA ASP A 90 -9.66 14.05 14.64
C ASP A 90 -11.15 14.42 14.74
N ASP A 91 -11.99 13.50 15.22
CA ASP A 91 -13.42 13.74 15.43
C ASP A 91 -13.68 14.88 16.41
N MET A 92 -12.85 15.01 17.47
CA MET A 92 -13.01 16.06 18.50
C MET A 92 -12.47 17.42 18.06
N THR A 93 -11.38 17.46 17.32
CA THR A 93 -10.66 18.72 17.01
C THR A 93 -10.84 19.19 15.57
N HIS A 94 -11.31 18.29 14.67
CA HIS A 94 -11.39 18.50 13.23
C HIS A 94 -10.05 18.97 12.62
N ASN A 95 -8.93 18.49 13.19
CA ASN A 95 -7.60 18.87 12.74
C ASN A 95 -7.01 17.76 11.86
N PRO A 96 -6.78 18.02 10.55
CA PRO A 96 -6.31 17.03 9.59
C PRO A 96 -4.95 16.39 9.92
N ILE A 97 -4.23 16.95 10.91
CA ILE A 97 -2.95 16.40 11.37
C ILE A 97 -3.12 15.00 11.96
N TYR A 98 -4.26 14.71 12.61
CA TYR A 98 -4.50 13.40 13.21
C TYR A 98 -4.79 12.33 12.17
N GLU A 99 -5.50 12.66 11.10
CA GLU A 99 -5.63 11.74 9.96
C GLU A 99 -4.29 11.50 9.27
N PHE A 100 -3.47 12.54 9.12
CA PHE A 100 -2.11 12.38 8.62
C PHE A 100 -1.28 11.47 9.53
N MET A 101 -1.31 11.63 10.85
CA MET A 101 -0.59 10.80 11.81
C MET A 101 -1.06 9.34 11.76
N LYS A 102 -2.35 9.07 11.67
CA LYS A 102 -2.93 7.74 11.52
C LYS A 102 -2.40 7.00 10.29
N ARG A 103 -2.19 7.73 9.18
CA ARG A 103 -1.63 7.17 7.93
C ARG A 103 -0.15 6.86 8.02
N GLN A 104 0.58 7.31 9.05
CA GLN A 104 1.99 6.99 9.22
C GLN A 104 2.19 5.54 9.68
N PHE A 105 3.47 5.11 9.65
CA PHE A 105 3.84 3.73 9.93
C PHE A 105 3.25 3.15 11.24
N PRO A 106 3.16 3.88 12.38
CA PRO A 106 2.61 3.30 13.59
C PRO A 106 1.14 2.88 13.45
N GLY A 107 0.34 3.67 12.71
CA GLY A 107 -1.06 3.35 12.44
C GLY A 107 -1.25 2.23 11.41
N GLN A 108 -0.29 2.01 10.52
CA GLN A 108 -0.36 0.96 9.48
C GLN A 108 0.26 -0.37 9.92
N MET A 109 0.92 -0.40 11.09
CA MET A 109 1.62 -1.57 11.57
C MET A 109 0.69 -2.78 11.83
N MET A 110 -0.58 -2.54 12.21
CA MET A 110 -1.56 -3.61 12.41
C MET A 110 -1.85 -4.40 11.12
N TYR A 111 -1.88 -3.75 9.95
CA TYR A 111 -2.04 -4.41 8.66
C TYR A 111 -0.83 -5.27 8.31
N PHE A 112 0.36 -4.76 8.60
CA PHE A 112 1.62 -5.49 8.39
C PHE A 112 1.71 -6.72 9.32
N CYS A 113 1.39 -6.56 10.61
CA CYS A 113 1.35 -7.66 11.56
C CYS A 113 0.32 -8.73 11.15
N SER A 114 -0.83 -8.34 10.60
CA SER A 114 -1.84 -9.29 10.10
C SER A 114 -1.27 -10.20 9.02
N GLY A 115 -0.52 -9.63 8.08
CA GLY A 115 0.19 -10.40 7.04
C GLY A 115 1.20 -11.37 7.63
N ILE A 116 2.01 -10.93 8.61
CA ILE A 116 3.00 -11.81 9.29
C ILE A 116 2.31 -12.93 10.06
N ILE A 117 1.22 -12.65 10.77
CA ILE A 117 0.46 -13.66 11.52
C ILE A 117 -0.07 -14.73 10.56
N ILE A 118 -0.72 -14.35 9.47
CA ILE A 118 -1.24 -15.32 8.49
C ILE A 118 -0.09 -16.13 7.86
N LEU A 119 1.03 -15.50 7.54
CA LEU A 119 2.20 -16.19 7.00
C LEU A 119 2.80 -17.18 8.01
N ALA A 120 2.95 -16.79 9.27
CA ALA A 120 3.50 -17.64 10.33
C ALA A 120 2.63 -18.89 10.59
N TYR A 121 1.32 -18.76 10.42
CA TYR A 121 0.36 -19.85 10.63
C TYR A 121 -0.31 -20.29 9.32
N PHE A 122 0.35 -20.11 8.18
CA PHE A 122 -0.20 -20.37 6.86
C PHE A 122 -0.76 -21.78 6.66
N PRO A 123 -0.16 -22.87 7.16
CA PRO A 123 -0.75 -24.21 7.03
C PRO A 123 -2.13 -24.32 7.68
N VAL A 124 -2.30 -23.70 8.87
CA VAL A 124 -3.58 -23.67 9.59
C VAL A 124 -4.58 -22.79 8.82
N PHE A 125 -4.15 -21.58 8.42
CA PHE A 125 -4.96 -20.66 7.63
C PHE A 125 -5.49 -21.33 6.36
N ARG A 126 -4.62 -22.01 5.59
CA ARG A 126 -4.98 -22.70 4.34
C ARG A 126 -6.05 -23.77 4.54
N LYS A 127 -6.00 -24.50 5.69
CA LYS A 127 -6.99 -25.54 6.01
C LYS A 127 -8.41 -24.95 6.20
N TYR A 128 -8.49 -23.76 6.83
CA TYR A 128 -9.76 -23.10 7.16
C TYR A 128 -10.12 -21.94 6.22
N MET A 129 -9.35 -21.67 5.20
CA MET A 129 -9.45 -20.52 4.29
C MET A 129 -10.87 -20.33 3.72
N ARG A 130 -11.55 -21.44 3.33
CA ARG A 130 -12.91 -21.38 2.78
C ARG A 130 -13.96 -20.91 3.78
N TYR A 131 -13.74 -21.14 5.08
CA TYR A 131 -14.63 -20.69 6.15
C TYR A 131 -14.27 -19.29 6.63
N LEU A 132 -12.98 -18.98 6.64
CA LEU A 132 -12.47 -17.66 7.03
C LEU A 132 -12.88 -16.57 6.05
N PHE A 133 -13.03 -16.90 4.77
CA PHE A 133 -13.40 -15.93 3.75
C PHE A 133 -14.75 -15.24 4.02
N PRO A 134 -15.89 -15.96 4.17
CA PRO A 134 -17.17 -15.32 4.48
C PRO A 134 -17.17 -14.62 5.85
N VAL A 135 -16.49 -15.17 6.85
CA VAL A 135 -16.33 -14.51 8.16
C VAL A 135 -15.58 -13.19 8.03
N SER A 136 -14.49 -13.18 7.27
CA SER A 136 -13.71 -11.95 7.01
C SER A 136 -14.52 -10.91 6.25
N LEU A 137 -15.35 -11.34 5.29
CA LEU A 137 -16.24 -10.44 4.58
C LEU A 137 -17.28 -9.81 5.51
N PHE A 138 -17.87 -10.61 6.39
CA PHE A 138 -18.81 -10.12 7.41
C PHE A 138 -18.15 -9.12 8.37
N LEU A 139 -16.92 -9.40 8.82
CA LEU A 139 -16.16 -8.49 9.69
C LEU A 139 -15.85 -7.17 9.00
N LEU A 140 -15.54 -7.16 7.70
CA LEU A 140 -15.33 -5.93 6.94
C LEU A 140 -16.61 -5.10 6.78
N LEU A 141 -17.77 -5.74 6.63
CA LEU A 141 -19.04 -5.01 6.57
C LEU A 141 -19.38 -4.34 7.91
N GLY A 142 -18.93 -4.91 9.01
CA GLY A 142 -19.11 -4.38 10.36
C GLY A 142 -18.02 -3.42 10.86
N ARG A 143 -17.08 -3.02 10.01
CA ARG A 143 -15.90 -2.18 10.41
C ARG A 143 -16.24 -0.86 11.06
N GLU A 144 -17.43 -0.32 10.81
CA GLU A 144 -17.91 0.92 11.43
C GLU A 144 -18.15 0.80 12.94
N TYR A 145 -18.31 -0.44 13.44
CA TYR A 145 -18.43 -0.69 14.87
C TYR A 145 -17.03 -0.86 15.48
N LEU A 146 -16.72 -0.08 16.53
CA LEU A 146 -15.41 -0.08 17.19
C LEU A 146 -14.93 -1.48 17.59
N LEU A 147 -15.82 -2.33 18.11
CA LEU A 147 -15.49 -3.71 18.51
C LEU A 147 -15.12 -4.61 17.31
N LEU A 148 -15.66 -4.34 16.12
CA LEU A 148 -15.38 -5.12 14.92
C LEU A 148 -14.22 -4.52 14.13
N SER A 149 -13.97 -3.23 14.24
CA SER A 149 -12.86 -2.55 13.54
C SER A 149 -11.48 -3.08 13.93
N ILE A 150 -11.33 -3.64 15.14
CA ILE A 150 -10.08 -4.30 15.55
C ILE A 150 -9.74 -5.52 14.65
N PHE A 151 -10.73 -6.15 14.03
CA PHE A 151 -10.53 -7.30 13.15
C PHE A 151 -10.37 -6.91 11.68
N GLU A 152 -10.60 -5.64 11.31
CA GLU A 152 -10.50 -5.16 9.93
C GLU A 152 -9.16 -5.52 9.27
N PRO A 153 -7.98 -5.27 9.87
CA PRO A 153 -6.70 -5.55 9.21
C PRO A 153 -6.49 -7.04 8.93
N ILE A 154 -6.86 -7.91 9.87
CA ILE A 154 -6.71 -9.36 9.68
C ILE A 154 -7.76 -9.93 8.73
N ALA A 155 -8.97 -9.37 8.73
CA ALA A 155 -10.03 -9.73 7.78
C ALA A 155 -9.62 -9.35 6.36
N LEU A 156 -9.10 -8.14 6.16
CA LEU A 156 -8.60 -7.68 4.87
C LEU A 156 -7.46 -8.57 4.35
N ALA A 157 -6.46 -8.84 5.20
CA ALA A 157 -5.34 -9.72 4.86
C ALA A 157 -5.83 -11.13 4.50
N SER A 158 -6.81 -11.66 5.25
CA SER A 158 -7.43 -12.97 5.01
C SER A 158 -8.11 -13.03 3.64
N ILE A 159 -8.88 -12.01 3.26
CA ILE A 159 -9.55 -11.94 1.97
C ILE A 159 -8.53 -11.89 0.83
N ILE A 160 -7.55 -10.99 0.92
CA ILE A 160 -6.52 -10.82 -0.11
C ILE A 160 -5.77 -12.14 -0.34
N ILE A 161 -5.33 -12.80 0.72
CA ILE A 161 -4.59 -14.07 0.63
C ILE A 161 -5.50 -15.18 0.11
N THR A 162 -6.76 -15.24 0.55
CA THR A 162 -7.72 -16.24 0.05
C THR A 162 -7.99 -16.08 -1.44
N VAL A 163 -8.16 -14.85 -1.92
CA VAL A 163 -8.32 -14.55 -3.35
C VAL A 163 -7.06 -14.93 -4.12
N ALA A 164 -5.88 -14.53 -3.64
CA ALA A 164 -4.61 -14.81 -4.31
C ALA A 164 -4.31 -16.31 -4.45
N TYR A 165 -4.62 -17.12 -3.43
CA TYR A 165 -4.36 -18.56 -3.45
C TYR A 165 -5.55 -19.41 -3.91
N GLY A 166 -6.78 -18.91 -3.78
CA GLY A 166 -8.01 -19.64 -4.12
C GLY A 166 -8.31 -19.65 -5.62
N PHE A 167 -7.99 -18.56 -6.31
CA PHE A 167 -8.32 -18.41 -7.73
C PHE A 167 -7.13 -18.71 -8.64
N LYS A 168 -7.09 -19.93 -9.17
CA LYS A 168 -5.98 -20.41 -10.05
C LYS A 168 -5.77 -19.56 -11.30
N TRP A 169 -6.82 -18.92 -11.83
CA TRP A 169 -6.71 -18.06 -13.01
C TRP A 169 -5.87 -16.79 -12.75
N LEU A 170 -5.80 -16.31 -11.51
CA LEU A 170 -4.91 -15.21 -11.12
C LEU A 170 -3.42 -15.55 -11.26
N HIS A 171 -3.07 -16.84 -11.29
CA HIS A 171 -1.68 -17.26 -11.54
C HIS A 171 -1.16 -16.89 -12.94
N VAL A 172 -2.05 -16.53 -13.87
CA VAL A 172 -1.66 -15.98 -15.18
C VAL A 172 -0.90 -14.67 -15.02
N PHE A 173 -1.28 -13.84 -14.06
CA PHE A 173 -0.58 -12.57 -13.78
C PHE A 173 0.87 -12.78 -13.33
N ASN A 174 1.20 -13.88 -12.66
CA ASN A 174 2.57 -14.20 -12.29
C ASN A 174 3.49 -14.42 -13.50
N ARG A 175 2.92 -14.81 -14.66
CA ARG A 175 3.67 -15.01 -15.90
C ARG A 175 3.90 -13.70 -16.66
N MET A 176 3.05 -12.71 -16.46
CA MET A 176 3.13 -11.42 -17.16
C MET A 176 4.20 -10.49 -16.55
N GLY A 177 4.72 -10.81 -15.38
CA GLY A 177 5.71 -10.00 -14.66
C GLY A 177 5.09 -9.13 -13.56
N ASN A 178 5.92 -8.43 -12.81
CA ASN A 178 5.48 -7.64 -11.66
C ASN A 178 5.23 -6.17 -12.04
N PHE A 179 4.22 -5.92 -12.87
CA PHE A 179 3.87 -4.56 -13.35
C PHE A 179 2.97 -3.78 -12.38
N SER A 180 2.62 -4.37 -11.23
CA SER A 180 1.74 -3.75 -10.22
C SER A 180 2.32 -2.45 -9.66
N TYR A 181 3.62 -2.37 -9.51
CA TYR A 181 4.30 -1.16 -9.04
C TYR A 181 4.16 -0.01 -10.05
N GLY A 182 4.36 -0.28 -11.33
CA GLY A 182 4.14 0.71 -12.39
C GLY A 182 2.69 1.20 -12.44
N ILE A 183 1.70 0.29 -12.30
CA ILE A 183 0.29 0.69 -12.20
C ILE A 183 0.08 1.61 -10.99
N PHE A 184 0.61 1.23 -9.83
CA PHE A 184 0.48 2.00 -8.58
C PHE A 184 1.05 3.42 -8.71
N LEU A 185 2.16 3.61 -9.40
CA LEU A 185 2.76 4.92 -9.60
C LEU A 185 1.99 5.79 -10.60
N ILE A 186 1.38 5.19 -11.62
CA ILE A 186 0.89 5.92 -12.81
C ILE A 186 -0.63 6.16 -12.76
N HIS A 187 -1.40 5.33 -12.06
CA HIS A 187 -2.88 5.45 -12.06
C HIS A 187 -3.37 6.80 -11.55
N PHE A 188 -2.76 7.35 -10.50
CA PHE A 188 -3.21 8.59 -9.88
C PHE A 188 -3.01 9.80 -10.81
N PRO A 189 -1.82 10.06 -11.39
CA PRO A 189 -1.65 11.10 -12.40
C PRO A 189 -2.61 10.99 -13.58
N ILE A 190 -2.94 9.78 -14.06
CA ILE A 190 -3.92 9.58 -15.13
C ILE A 190 -5.31 10.05 -14.69
N ILE A 191 -5.73 9.67 -13.47
CA ILE A 191 -7.00 10.13 -12.92
C ILE A 191 -7.03 11.66 -12.82
N GLN A 192 -5.96 12.28 -12.35
CA GLN A 192 -5.85 13.73 -12.25
C GLN A 192 -5.98 14.42 -13.61
N ILE A 193 -5.37 13.88 -14.67
CA ILE A 193 -5.51 14.36 -16.04
C ILE A 193 -7.00 14.27 -16.47
N PHE A 194 -7.67 13.15 -16.25
CA PHE A 194 -9.06 12.99 -16.65
C PHE A 194 -10.02 13.91 -15.89
N ILE A 195 -9.78 14.14 -14.59
CA ILE A 195 -10.54 15.11 -13.79
C ILE A 195 -10.30 16.54 -14.31
N HIS A 196 -9.06 16.88 -14.63
CA HIS A 196 -8.72 18.20 -15.15
C HIS A 196 -9.47 18.53 -16.45
N TYR A 197 -9.63 17.54 -17.34
CA TYR A 197 -10.41 17.67 -18.58
C TYR A 197 -11.92 17.40 -18.41
N GLY A 198 -12.40 17.17 -17.19
CA GLY A 198 -13.84 17.01 -16.90
C GLY A 198 -14.44 15.69 -17.39
N LEU A 199 -13.61 14.66 -17.66
CA LEU A 199 -14.11 13.37 -18.14
C LEU A 199 -14.96 12.64 -17.08
N ASP A 200 -14.63 12.83 -15.80
CA ASP A 200 -15.38 12.32 -14.64
C ASP A 200 -16.82 12.84 -14.59
N ARG A 201 -17.03 14.11 -14.98
CA ARG A 201 -18.37 14.74 -15.07
C ARG A 201 -19.19 14.18 -16.22
N TYR A 202 -18.55 13.76 -17.30
CA TYR A 202 -19.23 13.15 -18.44
C TYR A 202 -19.62 11.71 -18.14
N SER A 203 -18.69 10.88 -17.66
CA SER A 203 -18.96 9.48 -17.30
C SER A 203 -17.89 8.93 -16.37
N LEU A 204 -18.28 8.61 -15.14
CA LEU A 204 -17.40 7.98 -14.15
C LEU A 204 -16.91 6.60 -14.63
N ILE A 205 -17.81 5.82 -15.26
CA ILE A 205 -17.47 4.46 -15.74
C ILE A 205 -16.41 4.54 -16.85
N LEU A 206 -16.55 5.48 -17.78
CA LEU A 206 -15.57 5.68 -18.85
C LEU A 206 -14.22 6.11 -18.28
N THR A 207 -14.22 7.04 -17.33
CA THR A 207 -13.00 7.49 -16.63
C THR A 207 -12.27 6.33 -15.95
N LEU A 208 -12.99 5.49 -15.21
CA LEU A 208 -12.42 4.32 -14.55
C LEU A 208 -11.89 3.29 -15.55
N ALA A 209 -12.64 3.02 -16.62
CA ALA A 209 -12.21 2.07 -17.66
C ALA A 209 -10.92 2.55 -18.36
N LEU A 210 -10.89 3.80 -18.80
CA LEU A 210 -9.72 4.37 -19.46
C LEU A 210 -8.51 4.45 -18.51
N THR A 211 -8.72 4.84 -17.25
CA THR A 211 -7.66 4.82 -16.23
C THR A 211 -7.08 3.41 -16.07
N THR A 212 -7.93 2.40 -15.96
CA THR A 212 -7.49 1.01 -15.80
C THR A 212 -6.70 0.53 -17.01
N ILE A 213 -7.18 0.80 -18.22
CA ILE A 213 -6.51 0.38 -19.46
C ILE A 213 -5.16 1.09 -19.60
N LEU A 214 -5.12 2.41 -19.44
CA LEU A 214 -3.90 3.18 -19.62
C LEU A 214 -2.87 2.89 -18.53
N SER A 215 -3.26 2.84 -17.25
CA SER A 215 -2.35 2.52 -16.17
C SER A 215 -1.78 1.12 -16.28
N THR A 216 -2.58 0.14 -16.72
CA THR A 216 -2.11 -1.23 -16.98
C THR A 216 -1.11 -1.26 -18.14
N GLY A 217 -1.44 -0.62 -19.25
CA GLY A 217 -0.56 -0.55 -20.42
C GLY A 217 0.79 0.12 -20.10
N LEU A 218 0.75 1.29 -19.47
CA LEU A 218 1.94 2.01 -19.05
C LEU A 218 2.72 1.27 -17.96
N GLY A 219 2.04 0.61 -17.01
CA GLY A 219 2.67 -0.24 -16.00
C GLY A 219 3.42 -1.43 -16.62
N MET A 220 2.86 -2.07 -17.65
CA MET A 220 3.55 -3.14 -18.40
C MET A 220 4.77 -2.63 -19.15
N LEU A 221 4.68 -1.41 -19.73
CA LEU A 221 5.83 -0.77 -20.39
C LEU A 221 6.92 -0.43 -19.36
N SER A 222 6.55 0.16 -18.22
CA SER A 222 7.46 0.44 -17.10
C SER A 222 8.18 -0.83 -16.64
N TRP A 223 7.44 -1.90 -16.40
CA TRP A 223 8.01 -3.19 -16.04
C TRP A 223 9.04 -3.69 -17.06
N LYS A 224 8.67 -3.67 -18.34
CA LYS A 224 9.50 -4.23 -19.40
C LYS A 224 10.80 -3.44 -19.64
N TYR A 225 10.71 -2.11 -19.63
CA TYR A 225 11.81 -1.24 -20.07
C TYR A 225 12.59 -0.60 -18.92
N ILE A 226 11.99 -0.45 -17.74
CA ILE A 226 12.62 0.24 -16.59
C ILE A 226 12.88 -0.75 -15.46
N GLU A 227 11.84 -1.39 -14.93
CA GLU A 227 11.95 -2.18 -13.70
C GLU A 227 12.71 -3.48 -13.91
N LYS A 228 12.33 -4.27 -14.91
CA LYS A 228 12.94 -5.57 -15.19
C LYS A 228 14.44 -5.49 -15.50
N PRO A 229 14.97 -4.53 -16.29
CA PRO A 229 16.40 -4.37 -16.50
C PRO A 229 17.19 -3.99 -15.24
N CYS A 230 16.55 -3.22 -14.32
CA CYS A 230 17.17 -2.78 -13.06
C CYS A 230 17.18 -3.87 -11.98
N LEU A 231 16.36 -4.91 -12.13
CA LEU A 231 16.37 -6.02 -11.19
C LEU A 231 17.67 -6.82 -11.32
N TYR A 232 18.39 -6.91 -10.20
CA TYR A 232 19.56 -7.77 -10.10
C TYR A 232 19.11 -9.23 -10.24
N HIS A 233 19.50 -9.88 -11.35
CA HIS A 233 19.39 -11.31 -11.52
C HIS A 233 20.68 -11.93 -10.98
N PRO A 234 20.71 -12.50 -9.76
CA PRO A 234 21.83 -13.33 -9.37
C PRO A 234 21.94 -14.44 -10.41
N LYS A 235 23.08 -14.48 -11.15
CA LYS A 235 23.36 -15.59 -12.05
C LYS A 235 23.07 -16.86 -11.27
N LYS A 236 22.23 -17.76 -11.80
CA LYS A 236 22.01 -19.12 -11.29
C LYS A 236 23.35 -19.85 -11.29
N LYS A 237 24.20 -19.57 -10.31
CA LYS A 237 25.46 -20.24 -10.09
C LYS A 237 25.26 -21.17 -8.90
N ASN A 238 24.99 -22.44 -9.22
CA ASN A 238 25.27 -23.60 -8.37
C ASN A 238 24.76 -23.62 -6.92
N GLN A 239 23.50 -23.21 -6.67
CA GLN A 239 22.88 -23.53 -5.37
C GLN A 239 22.36 -24.98 -5.30
N MET A 240 22.32 -25.69 -6.41
CA MET A 240 21.88 -27.11 -6.43
C MET A 240 22.95 -28.07 -5.91
N ASN A 241 24.24 -27.70 -5.90
CA ASN A 241 25.31 -28.56 -5.42
C ASN A 241 25.67 -28.38 -3.93
N ALA A 242 25.11 -27.39 -3.26
CA ALA A 242 25.33 -27.15 -1.83
C ALA A 242 24.27 -27.79 -0.91
N MET A 243 23.23 -28.42 -1.47
CA MET A 243 22.22 -29.17 -0.72
C MET A 243 22.35 -30.69 -0.82
N ILE A 244 23.36 -31.19 -1.55
CA ILE A 244 23.60 -32.64 -1.77
C ILE A 244 25.03 -33.03 -1.29
N GLY A 245 25.75 -32.12 -0.63
CA GLY A 245 27.06 -32.42 -0.01
C GLY A 245 27.01 -32.43 1.50
#